data_9ba3dfe1204c5ef6c0d41ee69714e506
#
_entry.id   9ba3dfe1204c5ef6c0d41ee69714e506
#
_cell.length_a   1.000
_cell.length_b   1.000
_cell.length_c   1.000
_cell.angle_alpha   90.00
_cell.angle_beta   90.00
_cell.angle_gamma   90.00
#
_symmetry.space_group_name_H-M   'P 1'
#
loop_
_entity.id
_entity.type
_entity.pdbx_description
1 polymer ?
#
loop_
_entity_poly.entity_id
_entity_poly.type
_entity_poly.pdbx_seq_one_letter_code
_entity_poly.pdbx_strand_id
1 'polypeptide(L)'
;MESKTCTAFDRLSDILDTLRQQCPWDRQQTMHSLRHLTIEEAHELGEAIVSNRPDEIKKELGDLVMHILFYCKIAEEQGLFSTADVFNTVCDKLVRRHPFIYHTDDYHGESWEQLKSREKDHRHVLDGVPRSLPTLIAAQRMQEKVEGIGGTVADSPSPATVPPSDETAWGDLLFRLVDQARRQGICADDALCAANQRFRSSIEAQQS
;
A
#
# COMPACT_ATOMS: atom_id res chain seq x y z
N MET A 1 12.95 -28.71 14.87
CA MET A 1 13.40 -28.51 13.46
C MET A 1 13.05 -27.07 13.10
N GLU A 2 14.03 -26.21 13.03
CA GLU A 2 13.80 -24.82 12.56
C GLU A 2 13.24 -24.81 11.14
N SER A 3 12.28 -23.93 10.90
CA SER A 3 11.72 -23.75 9.56
C SER A 3 12.80 -23.20 8.62
N LYS A 4 12.87 -23.70 7.37
CA LYS A 4 13.76 -23.15 6.33
C LYS A 4 13.61 -21.64 6.16
N THR A 5 12.41 -21.14 6.41
CA THR A 5 12.10 -19.71 6.36
C THR A 5 12.77 -18.93 7.49
N CYS A 6 12.77 -19.47 8.73
CA CYS A 6 13.47 -18.85 9.85
C CYS A 6 14.97 -18.74 9.57
N THR A 7 15.59 -19.82 9.10
CA THR A 7 17.02 -19.82 8.74
C THR A 7 17.36 -18.79 7.63
N ALA A 8 16.49 -18.64 6.63
CA ALA A 8 16.70 -17.65 5.57
C ALA A 8 16.54 -16.21 6.07
N PHE A 9 15.57 -15.98 6.97
CA PHE A 9 15.36 -14.70 7.62
C PHE A 9 16.56 -14.32 8.49
N ASP A 10 17.04 -15.24 9.34
CA ASP A 10 18.20 -15.00 10.21
C ASP A 10 19.44 -14.67 9.36
N ARG A 11 19.67 -15.44 8.28
CA ARG A 11 20.75 -15.14 7.33
C ARG A 11 20.67 -13.74 6.73
N LEU A 12 19.47 -13.29 6.33
CA LEU A 12 19.30 -11.93 5.79
C LEU A 12 19.58 -10.87 6.87
N SER A 13 19.09 -11.09 8.09
CA SER A 13 19.35 -10.21 9.22
C SER A 13 20.84 -10.07 9.52
N ASP A 14 21.58 -11.18 9.57
CA ASP A 14 23.04 -11.21 9.82
C ASP A 14 23.82 -10.47 8.71
N ILE A 15 23.40 -10.64 7.44
CA ILE A 15 23.98 -9.91 6.32
C ILE A 15 23.78 -8.40 6.49
N LEU A 16 22.57 -7.96 6.83
CA LEU A 16 22.27 -6.54 7.04
C LEU A 16 23.04 -5.97 8.22
N ASP A 17 23.22 -6.69 9.32
CA ASP A 17 24.07 -6.30 10.45
C ASP A 17 25.52 -6.12 10.00
N THR A 18 26.05 -7.03 9.19
CA THR A 18 27.39 -6.93 8.63
C THR A 18 27.53 -5.71 7.72
N LEU A 19 26.60 -5.51 6.80
CA LEU A 19 26.59 -4.35 5.89
C LEU A 19 26.50 -3.05 6.67
N ARG A 20 25.64 -2.95 7.65
CA ARG A 20 25.46 -1.78 8.50
C ARG A 20 26.75 -1.41 9.25
N GLN A 21 27.55 -2.42 9.65
CA GLN A 21 28.81 -2.22 10.36
C GLN A 21 29.99 -1.90 9.42
N GLN A 22 30.03 -2.50 8.24
CA GLN A 22 31.25 -2.54 7.41
C GLN A 22 31.11 -1.80 6.08
N CYS A 23 29.92 -1.70 5.47
CA CYS A 23 29.74 -1.03 4.20
C CYS A 23 29.65 0.49 4.39
N PRO A 24 30.52 1.28 3.74
CA PRO A 24 30.49 2.76 3.88
C PRO A 24 29.17 3.40 3.44
N TRP A 25 28.49 2.82 2.44
CA TRP A 25 27.22 3.32 1.95
C TRP A 25 26.09 2.99 2.93
N ASP A 26 25.97 1.72 3.38
CA ASP A 26 24.92 1.29 4.30
C ASP A 26 24.99 2.02 5.64
N ARG A 27 26.20 2.25 6.17
CA ARG A 27 26.42 2.97 7.44
C ARG A 27 25.87 4.40 7.44
N GLN A 28 25.81 5.03 6.29
CA GLN A 28 25.35 6.43 6.16
C GLN A 28 23.84 6.52 5.97
N GLN A 29 23.17 5.38 5.69
CA GLN A 29 21.74 5.42 5.44
C GLN A 29 20.94 5.77 6.68
N THR A 30 19.88 6.53 6.46
CA THR A 30 18.85 6.90 7.43
C THR A 30 17.50 6.46 6.91
N MET A 31 16.48 6.42 7.76
CA MET A 31 15.10 6.17 7.31
C MET A 31 14.68 7.15 6.21
N HIS A 32 15.12 8.41 6.31
CA HIS A 32 14.80 9.43 5.31
C HIS A 32 15.50 9.18 3.96
N SER A 33 16.79 8.81 3.98
CA SER A 33 17.55 8.56 2.75
C SER A 33 17.06 7.32 2.00
N LEU A 34 16.57 6.26 2.70
CA LEU A 34 16.05 5.05 2.08
C LEU A 34 14.61 5.18 1.58
N ARG A 35 13.87 6.19 2.03
CA ARG A 35 12.43 6.31 1.74
C ARG A 35 12.11 6.27 0.24
N HIS A 36 12.88 6.98 -0.58
CA HIS A 36 12.63 7.05 -2.02
C HIS A 36 12.89 5.70 -2.70
N LEU A 37 13.94 4.97 -2.28
CA LEU A 37 14.23 3.62 -2.79
C LEU A 37 13.10 2.65 -2.46
N THR A 38 12.56 2.69 -1.25
CA THR A 38 11.41 1.84 -0.88
C THR A 38 10.17 2.10 -1.75
N ILE A 39 9.96 3.36 -2.16
CA ILE A 39 8.86 3.71 -3.08
C ILE A 39 9.15 3.16 -4.48
N GLU A 40 10.40 3.21 -4.93
CA GLU A 40 10.85 2.65 -6.19
C GLU A 40 10.61 1.15 -6.24
N GLU A 41 11.08 0.38 -5.26
CA GLU A 41 10.84 -1.07 -5.16
C GLU A 41 9.36 -1.42 -5.11
N ALA A 42 8.54 -0.62 -4.44
CA ALA A 42 7.09 -0.82 -4.42
C ALA A 42 6.46 -0.65 -5.81
N HIS A 43 6.96 0.28 -6.62
CA HIS A 43 6.51 0.46 -8.02
C HIS A 43 7.02 -0.66 -8.92
N GLU A 44 8.27 -1.11 -8.76
CA GLU A 44 8.83 -2.25 -9.51
C GLU A 44 8.05 -3.54 -9.21
N LEU A 45 7.72 -3.79 -7.95
CA LEU A 45 6.83 -4.89 -7.58
C LEU A 45 5.45 -4.76 -8.24
N GLY A 46 4.86 -3.57 -8.24
CA GLY A 46 3.59 -3.31 -8.91
C GLY A 46 3.65 -3.65 -10.40
N GLU A 47 4.69 -3.21 -11.10
CA GLU A 47 4.89 -3.51 -12.52
C GLU A 47 5.11 -5.00 -12.78
N ALA A 48 5.91 -5.68 -11.94
CA ALA A 48 6.16 -7.12 -12.03
C ALA A 48 4.86 -7.93 -11.85
N ILE A 49 3.97 -7.52 -10.93
CA ILE A 49 2.66 -8.15 -10.70
C ILE A 49 1.76 -7.97 -11.93
N VAL A 50 1.60 -6.74 -12.43
CA VAL A 50 0.76 -6.44 -13.61
C VAL A 50 1.26 -7.19 -14.85
N SER A 51 2.58 -7.32 -15.01
CA SER A 51 3.22 -8.03 -16.11
C SER A 51 3.28 -9.55 -15.91
N ASN A 52 2.78 -10.07 -14.79
CA ASN A 52 2.79 -11.49 -14.44
C ASN A 52 4.17 -12.15 -14.59
N ARG A 53 5.22 -11.54 -13.99
CA ARG A 53 6.61 -11.98 -14.03
C ARG A 53 7.06 -12.53 -12.67
N PRO A 54 6.86 -13.86 -12.36
CA PRO A 54 7.07 -14.41 -11.03
C PRO A 54 8.48 -14.25 -10.46
N ASP A 55 9.51 -14.33 -11.31
CA ASP A 55 10.90 -14.18 -10.86
C ASP A 55 11.22 -12.74 -10.45
N GLU A 56 10.68 -11.76 -11.15
CA GLU A 56 10.79 -10.35 -10.77
C GLU A 56 9.95 -10.05 -9.52
N ILE A 57 8.71 -10.54 -9.43
CA ILE A 57 7.91 -10.44 -8.20
C ILE A 57 8.69 -10.94 -6.98
N LYS A 58 9.35 -12.10 -7.12
CA LYS A 58 10.19 -12.67 -6.04
C LYS A 58 11.36 -11.75 -5.68
N LYS A 59 12.01 -11.15 -6.67
CA LYS A 59 13.11 -10.21 -6.47
C LYS A 59 12.64 -8.97 -5.72
N GLU A 60 11.62 -8.28 -6.22
CA GLU A 60 11.13 -7.02 -5.64
C GLU A 60 10.52 -7.22 -4.24
N LEU A 61 9.89 -8.37 -3.97
CA LEU A 61 9.50 -8.77 -2.61
C LEU A 61 10.72 -8.90 -1.69
N GLY A 62 11.83 -9.45 -2.19
CA GLY A 62 13.09 -9.54 -1.45
C GLY A 62 13.65 -8.17 -1.10
N ASP A 63 13.66 -7.23 -2.05
CA ASP A 63 14.15 -5.87 -1.87
C ASP A 63 13.29 -5.08 -0.87
N LEU A 64 11.96 -5.21 -0.94
CA LEU A 64 11.06 -4.63 0.07
C LEU A 64 11.28 -5.22 1.47
N VAL A 65 11.45 -6.54 1.61
CA VAL A 65 11.77 -7.18 2.90
C VAL A 65 13.11 -6.68 3.43
N MET A 66 14.12 -6.55 2.58
CA MET A 66 15.43 -5.99 2.91
C MET A 66 15.26 -4.56 3.46
N HIS A 67 14.52 -3.68 2.79
CA HIS A 67 14.26 -2.32 3.25
C HIS A 67 13.53 -2.29 4.61
N ILE A 68 12.52 -3.16 4.81
CA ILE A 68 11.80 -3.24 6.10
C ILE A 68 12.79 -3.59 7.23
N LEU A 69 13.62 -4.61 7.05
CA LEU A 69 14.61 -5.00 8.05
C LEU A 69 15.66 -3.91 8.27
N PHE A 70 16.07 -3.22 7.20
CA PHE A 70 17.01 -2.10 7.29
C PHE A 70 16.44 -0.95 8.15
N TYR A 71 15.15 -0.60 7.95
CA TYR A 71 14.48 0.37 8.82
C TYR A 71 14.44 -0.08 10.27
N CYS A 72 14.17 -1.38 10.52
CA CYS A 72 14.20 -1.93 11.88
C CYS A 72 15.58 -1.77 12.52
N LYS A 73 16.67 -2.10 11.78
CA LYS A 73 18.05 -1.91 12.29
C LYS A 73 18.36 -0.47 12.64
N ILE A 74 17.99 0.49 11.79
CA ILE A 74 18.14 1.92 12.07
C ILE A 74 17.34 2.32 13.31
N ALA A 75 16.13 1.80 13.49
CA ALA A 75 15.31 2.08 14.66
C ALA A 75 15.92 1.51 15.95
N GLU A 76 16.43 0.28 15.89
CA GLU A 76 17.12 -0.37 17.02
C GLU A 76 18.37 0.42 17.44
N GLU A 77 19.18 0.89 16.49
CA GLU A 77 20.33 1.77 16.77
C GLU A 77 19.96 3.08 17.48
N GLN A 78 18.76 3.58 17.20
CA GLN A 78 18.23 4.81 17.79
C GLN A 78 17.44 4.55 19.09
N GLY A 79 17.27 3.28 19.49
CA GLY A 79 16.49 2.91 20.68
C GLY A 79 14.99 3.18 20.54
N LEU A 80 14.44 3.17 19.32
CA LEU A 80 13.04 3.49 19.05
C LEU A 80 12.14 2.25 19.15
N PHE A 81 12.44 1.20 18.41
CA PHE A 81 11.73 -0.06 18.39
C PHE A 81 12.60 -1.16 17.73
N SER A 82 12.27 -2.42 17.99
CA SER A 82 12.94 -3.60 17.44
C SER A 82 12.16 -4.21 16.27
N THR A 83 12.82 -5.09 15.52
CA THR A 83 12.18 -5.95 14.50
C THR A 83 11.03 -6.77 15.09
N ALA A 84 11.20 -7.29 16.32
CA ALA A 84 10.16 -8.03 17.02
C ALA A 84 8.93 -7.15 17.33
N ASP A 85 9.12 -5.89 17.70
CA ASP A 85 8.02 -4.95 17.95
C ASP A 85 7.19 -4.71 16.68
N VAL A 86 7.85 -4.59 15.53
CA VAL A 86 7.16 -4.41 14.23
C VAL A 86 6.29 -5.63 13.92
N PHE A 87 6.83 -6.84 14.08
CA PHE A 87 6.08 -8.07 13.79
C PHE A 87 4.96 -8.30 14.80
N ASN A 88 5.19 -8.13 16.09
CA ASN A 88 4.16 -8.26 17.11
C ASN A 88 3.04 -7.25 16.88
N THR A 89 3.37 -5.99 16.56
CA THR A 89 2.37 -4.95 16.27
C THR A 89 1.45 -5.36 15.11
N VAL A 90 1.99 -5.94 14.03
CA VAL A 90 1.15 -6.38 12.91
C VAL A 90 0.36 -7.64 13.24
N CYS A 91 0.94 -8.59 13.98
CA CYS A 91 0.25 -9.79 14.44
C CYS A 91 -0.96 -9.45 15.31
N ASP A 92 -0.76 -8.63 16.34
CA ASP A 92 -1.82 -8.18 17.23
C ASP A 92 -2.93 -7.44 16.48
N LYS A 93 -2.55 -6.58 15.55
CA LYS A 93 -3.49 -5.88 14.67
C LYS A 93 -4.32 -6.87 13.85
N LEU A 94 -3.70 -7.88 13.23
CA LEU A 94 -4.41 -8.87 12.42
C LEU A 94 -5.37 -9.70 13.26
N VAL A 95 -4.95 -10.15 14.44
CA VAL A 95 -5.81 -10.90 15.38
C VAL A 95 -7.03 -10.06 15.76
N ARG A 96 -6.83 -8.81 16.19
CA ARG A 96 -7.95 -7.91 16.56
C ARG A 96 -8.93 -7.63 15.42
N ARG A 97 -8.43 -7.56 14.17
CA ARG A 97 -9.27 -7.25 12.99
C ARG A 97 -9.96 -8.47 12.38
N HIS A 98 -9.69 -9.66 12.91
CA HIS A 98 -10.35 -10.90 12.49
C HIS A 98 -11.02 -11.59 13.68
N PRO A 99 -11.89 -10.90 14.46
CA PRO A 99 -12.54 -11.47 15.63
C PRO A 99 -13.40 -12.69 15.24
N PHE A 100 -13.95 -12.71 14.04
CA PHE A 100 -14.69 -13.86 13.50
C PHE A 100 -13.84 -15.14 13.34
N ILE A 101 -12.48 -15.04 13.44
CA ILE A 101 -11.56 -16.19 13.43
C ILE A 101 -10.98 -16.44 14.82
N TYR A 102 -10.53 -15.38 15.49
CA TYR A 102 -9.72 -15.49 16.73
C TYR A 102 -10.53 -15.24 18.00
N HIS A 103 -11.66 -14.53 17.92
CA HIS A 103 -12.49 -14.11 19.04
C HIS A 103 -13.98 -14.14 18.66
N THR A 104 -14.48 -15.34 18.29
CA THR A 104 -15.83 -15.53 17.74
C THR A 104 -16.94 -15.06 18.69
N ASP A 105 -16.73 -15.14 20.00
CA ASP A 105 -17.70 -14.76 21.02
C ASP A 105 -17.91 -13.23 21.12
N ASP A 106 -16.92 -12.46 20.69
CA ASP A 106 -16.90 -10.99 20.72
C ASP A 106 -17.29 -10.35 19.37
N TYR A 107 -17.56 -11.17 18.35
CA TYR A 107 -17.87 -10.67 17.01
C TYR A 107 -19.38 -10.51 16.80
N HIS A 108 -19.79 -9.30 16.46
CA HIS A 108 -21.19 -8.91 16.26
C HIS A 108 -21.52 -8.46 14.82
N GLY A 109 -20.72 -8.89 13.83
CA GLY A 109 -20.97 -8.61 12.42
C GLY A 109 -20.40 -7.27 11.93
N GLU A 110 -19.43 -6.71 12.64
CA GLU A 110 -18.79 -5.44 12.27
C GLU A 110 -18.01 -5.57 10.96
N SER A 111 -18.05 -4.50 10.16
CA SER A 111 -17.24 -4.40 8.97
C SER A 111 -15.75 -4.15 9.30
N TRP A 112 -14.86 -4.45 8.35
CA TRP A 112 -13.41 -4.19 8.48
C TRP A 112 -13.10 -2.74 8.86
N GLU A 113 -13.76 -1.76 8.22
CA GLU A 113 -13.53 -0.34 8.52
C GLU A 113 -14.05 0.05 9.91
N GLN A 114 -15.14 -0.57 10.38
CA GLN A 114 -15.63 -0.38 11.75
C GLN A 114 -14.63 -0.94 12.78
N LEU A 115 -14.11 -2.15 12.57
CA LEU A 115 -13.09 -2.74 13.43
C LEU A 115 -11.82 -1.88 13.46
N LYS A 116 -11.39 -1.38 12.30
CA LYS A 116 -10.23 -0.51 12.17
C LYS A 116 -10.44 0.86 12.83
N SER A 117 -11.65 1.42 12.79
CA SER A 117 -11.96 2.72 13.39
C SER A 117 -11.89 2.70 14.92
N ARG A 118 -12.14 1.54 15.54
CA ARG A 118 -12.03 1.36 17.01
C ARG A 118 -10.60 1.43 17.55
N GLU A 119 -9.60 1.19 16.68
CA GLU A 119 -8.19 1.10 17.10
C GLU A 119 -7.49 2.46 17.22
N LYS A 120 -8.03 3.48 16.63
CA LYS A 120 -7.44 4.81 16.62
C LYS A 120 -8.46 5.82 17.10
N ASP A 121 -8.02 6.77 17.93
CA ASP A 121 -8.75 8.02 18.18
C ASP A 121 -8.79 8.85 16.89
N HIS A 122 -9.51 8.32 15.87
CA HIS A 122 -9.73 9.05 14.65
C HIS A 122 -10.73 10.17 14.94
N ARG A 123 -10.24 11.40 14.92
CA ARG A 123 -11.09 12.60 15.03
C ARG A 123 -11.94 12.80 13.77
N HIS A 124 -11.45 12.29 12.63
CA HIS A 124 -12.12 12.42 11.33
C HIS A 124 -12.08 11.09 10.54
N VAL A 125 -13.12 10.86 9.75
CA VAL A 125 -13.27 9.65 8.91
C VAL A 125 -12.06 9.42 8.01
N LEU A 126 -11.50 10.50 7.46
CA LEU A 126 -10.37 10.43 6.51
C LEU A 126 -8.99 10.32 7.19
N ASP A 127 -8.94 10.32 8.54
CA ASP A 127 -7.68 10.10 9.23
C ASP A 127 -7.06 8.76 8.84
N GLY A 128 -5.73 8.78 8.58
CA GLY A 128 -4.98 7.59 8.14
C GLY A 128 -5.05 7.30 6.63
N VAL A 129 -5.58 8.24 5.81
CA VAL A 129 -5.30 8.28 4.36
C VAL A 129 -4.06 9.15 4.15
N PRO A 130 -2.91 8.57 3.77
CA PRO A 130 -1.70 9.35 3.57
C PRO A 130 -1.87 10.38 2.45
N ARG A 131 -1.44 11.62 2.69
CA ARG A 131 -1.50 12.69 1.67
C ARG A 131 -0.56 12.47 0.48
N SER A 132 0.40 11.57 0.63
CA SER A 132 1.39 11.21 -0.41
C SER A 132 0.95 10.06 -1.31
N LEU A 133 -0.25 9.51 -1.14
CA LEU A 133 -0.75 8.49 -2.04
C LEU A 133 -0.95 9.04 -3.46
N PRO A 134 -0.75 8.21 -4.50
CA PRO A 134 -1.21 8.52 -5.85
C PRO A 134 -2.67 8.93 -5.86
N THR A 135 -3.02 9.92 -6.67
CA THR A 135 -4.31 10.64 -6.57
C THR A 135 -5.53 9.73 -6.74
N LEU A 136 -5.47 8.76 -7.67
CA LEU A 136 -6.58 7.83 -7.90
C LEU A 136 -6.74 6.86 -6.73
N ILE A 137 -5.62 6.34 -6.19
CA ILE A 137 -5.62 5.46 -5.00
C ILE A 137 -6.13 6.24 -3.79
N ALA A 138 -5.72 7.49 -3.62
CA ALA A 138 -6.20 8.35 -2.53
C ALA A 138 -7.72 8.58 -2.62
N ALA A 139 -8.25 8.86 -3.81
CA ALA A 139 -9.68 9.02 -4.04
C ALA A 139 -10.45 7.75 -3.68
N GLN A 140 -10.01 6.59 -4.18
CA GLN A 140 -10.63 5.31 -3.86
C GLN A 140 -10.62 5.04 -2.34
N ARG A 141 -9.50 5.26 -1.66
CA ARG A 141 -9.38 5.04 -0.20
C ARG A 141 -10.28 5.96 0.61
N MET A 142 -10.44 7.23 0.20
CA MET A 142 -11.37 8.15 0.87
C MET A 142 -12.82 7.68 0.72
N GLN A 143 -13.21 7.24 -0.46
CA GLN A 143 -14.55 6.72 -0.75
C GLN A 143 -14.85 5.44 0.06
N GLU A 144 -13.92 4.47 0.08
CA GLU A 144 -14.04 3.24 0.88
C GLU A 144 -14.23 3.53 2.37
N LYS A 145 -13.49 4.52 2.91
CA LYS A 145 -13.62 4.89 4.33
C LYS A 145 -14.98 5.50 4.67
N VAL A 146 -15.48 6.37 3.81
CA VAL A 146 -16.80 7.00 4.00
C VAL A 146 -17.90 5.93 3.95
N GLU A 147 -17.86 5.04 2.98
CA GLU A 147 -18.85 3.97 2.83
C GLU A 147 -18.77 2.94 3.98
N GLY A 148 -17.56 2.58 4.42
CA GLY A 148 -17.33 1.62 5.50
C GLY A 148 -17.91 2.03 6.85
N ILE A 149 -18.18 3.32 7.07
CA ILE A 149 -18.86 3.84 8.25
C ILE A 149 -20.35 4.13 8.00
N GLY A 150 -20.91 3.69 6.85
CA GLY A 150 -22.29 3.94 6.48
C GLY A 150 -22.57 5.32 5.89
N GLY A 151 -21.52 6.09 5.58
CA GLY A 151 -21.66 7.34 4.85
C GLY A 151 -21.92 7.09 3.36
N THR A 152 -22.49 8.09 2.69
CA THR A 152 -22.65 8.07 1.23
C THR A 152 -21.60 8.95 0.57
N VAL A 153 -20.88 8.42 -0.40
CA VAL A 153 -20.19 9.25 -1.38
C VAL A 153 -21.31 9.87 -2.21
N ALA A 154 -21.41 11.22 -2.18
CA ALA A 154 -22.53 11.93 -2.77
C ALA A 154 -22.80 11.42 -4.19
N ASP A 155 -24.04 11.02 -4.46
CA ASP A 155 -24.49 10.66 -5.79
C ASP A 155 -24.33 11.88 -6.68
N SER A 156 -23.26 11.87 -7.43
CA SER A 156 -23.07 12.90 -8.43
C SER A 156 -23.91 12.55 -9.65
N PRO A 157 -24.55 13.54 -10.28
CA PRO A 157 -25.34 13.30 -11.46
C PRO A 157 -24.54 12.50 -12.51
N SER A 158 -25.23 11.69 -13.28
CA SER A 158 -24.73 10.93 -14.44
C SER A 158 -23.67 11.73 -15.20
N PRO A 159 -22.62 11.11 -15.76
CA PRO A 159 -21.58 11.84 -16.47
C PRO A 159 -22.24 12.84 -17.41
N ALA A 160 -21.93 14.12 -17.18
CA ALA A 160 -22.50 15.19 -17.97
C ALA A 160 -22.23 14.89 -19.45
N THR A 161 -23.25 15.01 -20.28
CA THR A 161 -23.12 14.88 -21.74
C THR A 161 -22.27 15.99 -22.36
N VAL A 162 -21.89 16.97 -21.56
CA VAL A 162 -21.01 18.09 -21.93
C VAL A 162 -19.68 17.94 -21.20
N PRO A 163 -18.53 18.01 -21.90
CA PRO A 163 -17.22 18.00 -21.25
C PRO A 163 -17.09 19.08 -20.19
N PRO A 164 -16.40 18.82 -19.05
CA PRO A 164 -16.14 19.84 -18.05
C PRO A 164 -15.41 21.05 -18.66
N SER A 165 -15.76 22.26 -18.19
CA SER A 165 -15.23 23.52 -18.74
C SER A 165 -14.02 24.06 -17.98
N ASP A 166 -13.75 23.54 -16.76
CA ASP A 166 -12.70 24.01 -15.88
C ASP A 166 -12.07 22.88 -15.06
N GLU A 167 -10.96 23.19 -14.38
CA GLU A 167 -10.18 22.22 -13.60
C GLU A 167 -10.99 21.57 -12.46
N THR A 168 -11.84 22.34 -11.79
CA THR A 168 -12.68 21.84 -10.69
C THR A 168 -13.66 20.79 -11.20
N ALA A 169 -14.36 21.09 -12.29
CA ALA A 169 -15.34 20.20 -12.90
C ALA A 169 -14.68 18.91 -13.44
N TRP A 170 -13.45 18.99 -13.98
CA TRP A 170 -12.65 17.82 -14.35
C TRP A 170 -12.25 17.00 -13.12
N GLY A 171 -11.81 17.64 -12.03
CA GLY A 171 -11.50 16.96 -10.76
C GLY A 171 -12.67 16.18 -10.20
N ASP A 172 -13.85 16.82 -10.17
CA ASP A 172 -15.10 16.20 -9.72
C ASP A 172 -15.51 15.02 -10.61
N LEU A 173 -15.36 15.13 -11.93
CA LEU A 173 -15.64 14.04 -12.85
C LEU A 173 -14.73 12.85 -12.60
N LEU A 174 -13.41 13.07 -12.48
CA LEU A 174 -12.45 12.00 -12.20
C LEU A 174 -12.73 11.31 -10.87
N PHE A 175 -13.05 12.08 -9.82
CA PHE A 175 -13.43 11.53 -8.51
C PHE A 175 -14.67 10.63 -8.60
N ARG A 176 -15.67 11.02 -9.38
CA ARG A 176 -16.87 10.21 -9.66
C ARG A 176 -16.57 8.93 -10.44
N LEU A 177 -15.69 9.02 -11.46
CA LEU A 177 -15.30 7.86 -12.24
C LEU A 177 -14.56 6.83 -11.37
N VAL A 178 -13.73 7.28 -10.42
CA VAL A 178 -13.09 6.41 -9.42
C VAL A 178 -14.14 5.71 -8.56
N ASP A 179 -15.15 6.42 -8.04
CA ASP A 179 -16.22 5.80 -7.25
C ASP A 179 -17.06 4.80 -8.08
N GLN A 180 -17.36 5.13 -9.33
CA GLN A 180 -18.09 4.23 -10.21
C GLN A 180 -17.29 2.94 -10.51
N ALA A 181 -16.01 3.04 -10.78
CA ALA A 181 -15.12 1.88 -10.98
C ALA A 181 -15.07 1.02 -9.70
N ARG A 182 -14.86 1.65 -8.55
CA ARG A 182 -14.80 1.00 -7.24
C ARG A 182 -16.09 0.20 -6.93
N ARG A 183 -17.27 0.78 -7.17
CA ARG A 183 -18.57 0.09 -6.99
C ARG A 183 -18.72 -1.14 -7.89
N GLN A 184 -17.98 -1.22 -8.97
CA GLN A 184 -17.91 -2.39 -9.86
C GLN A 184 -16.77 -3.36 -9.50
N GLY A 185 -16.06 -3.14 -8.39
CA GLY A 185 -14.90 -3.94 -7.98
C GLY A 185 -13.65 -3.72 -8.83
N ILE A 186 -13.56 -2.57 -9.56
CA ILE A 186 -12.45 -2.21 -10.43
C ILE A 186 -11.57 -1.17 -9.73
N CYS A 187 -10.26 -1.44 -9.65
CA CYS A 187 -9.28 -0.43 -9.27
C CYS A 187 -9.09 0.55 -10.44
N ALA A 188 -9.41 1.82 -10.23
CA ALA A 188 -9.32 2.85 -11.28
C ALA A 188 -7.87 3.12 -11.69
N ASP A 189 -6.91 3.02 -10.77
CA ASP A 189 -5.48 3.19 -11.05
C ASP A 189 -4.96 2.05 -11.96
N ASP A 190 -5.26 0.80 -11.62
CA ASP A 190 -4.89 -0.37 -12.45
C ASP A 190 -5.53 -0.30 -13.85
N ALA A 191 -6.79 0.11 -13.92
CA ALA A 191 -7.50 0.24 -15.19
C ALA A 191 -6.86 1.31 -16.09
N LEU A 192 -6.45 2.44 -15.52
CA LEU A 192 -5.75 3.49 -16.24
C LEU A 192 -4.32 3.07 -16.61
N CYS A 193 -3.61 2.38 -15.73
CA CYS A 193 -2.30 1.80 -16.00
C CYS A 193 -2.35 0.85 -17.21
N ALA A 194 -3.31 -0.07 -17.23
CA ALA A 194 -3.52 -0.98 -18.37
C ALA A 194 -3.88 -0.24 -19.67
N ALA A 195 -4.64 0.86 -19.59
CA ALA A 195 -4.94 1.70 -20.74
C ALA A 195 -3.69 2.40 -21.30
N ASN A 196 -2.86 2.93 -20.40
CA ASN A 196 -1.58 3.55 -20.76
C ASN A 196 -0.63 2.55 -21.43
N GLN A 197 -0.54 1.31 -20.93
CA GLN A 197 0.27 0.25 -21.56
C GLN A 197 -0.21 -0.08 -22.98
N ARG A 198 -1.54 -0.27 -23.17
CA ARG A 198 -2.10 -0.51 -24.51
C ARG A 198 -1.81 0.64 -25.47
N PHE A 199 -1.94 1.88 -25.00
CA PHE A 199 -1.62 3.07 -25.81
C PHE A 199 -0.13 3.09 -26.20
N ARG A 200 0.77 2.86 -25.23
CA ARG A 200 2.22 2.78 -25.49
C ARG A 200 2.54 1.73 -26.58
N SER A 201 2.04 0.49 -26.39
CA SER A 201 2.25 -0.57 -27.37
C SER A 201 1.71 -0.24 -28.76
N SER A 202 0.58 0.48 -28.85
CA SER A 202 0.03 0.90 -30.15
C SER A 202 0.93 1.90 -30.88
N ILE A 203 1.59 2.81 -30.15
CA ILE A 203 2.53 3.77 -30.73
C ILE A 203 3.83 3.08 -31.14
N GLU A 204 4.37 2.17 -30.32
CA GLU A 204 5.57 1.39 -30.65
C GLU A 204 5.37 0.55 -31.91
N ALA A 205 4.20 -0.09 -32.05
CA ALA A 205 3.85 -0.86 -33.25
C ALA A 205 3.71 0.00 -34.53
N GLN A 206 3.41 1.29 -34.43
CA GLN A 206 3.33 2.21 -35.58
C GLN A 206 4.71 2.73 -36.03
N GLN A 207 5.73 2.59 -35.16
CA GLN A 207 7.11 3.05 -35.44
C GLN A 207 8.05 1.93 -35.84
N SER A 208 7.56 0.68 -35.86
CA SER A 208 8.27 -0.53 -36.31
C SER A 208 7.94 -0.86 -37.76
#